data_ad32ec1aa900f9a544269e9901ef44e7
#
_entry.id   ad32ec1aa900f9a544269e9901ef44e7
#
_cell.length_a   1.000
_cell.length_b   1.000
_cell.length_c   1.000
_cell.angle_alpha   90.00
_cell.angle_beta   90.00
_cell.angle_gamma   90.00
#
_symmetry.space_group_name_H-M   'P 1'
#
loop_
_entity.id
_entity.type
_entity.pdbx_description
1 polymer ?
#
loop_
_entity_poly.entity_id
_entity_poly.type
_entity_poly.pdbx_seq_one_letter_code
_entity_poly.pdbx_strand_id
1 'polypeptide(L)'
;GWHTNGLIDPSTIFVTQPKMLVFGGRHDLITRPIIGPIASLSGAQPVLRQAELARGGASSEAGLRINGKTMLTLAECIAHGHGTALFPEGTSHEDSKMRRLRRGPVRSVIAANSIAHEKGLPEPHLLPVGLHYRTSWHFRTDAWFEYGSPISLDGAIHPPEDRARLMAGEWVEAPAERVNQLRDEVRARLAPMTPDSSTWDEHRCWHILGHLRTLAKGNHLGSWREEVLAAREIRDEIRGGNQALLNLQQDANQLAKKLHAAKLDGRSLDA
;
A
#
# COMPACT_ATOMS: atom_id res chain seq x y z
N GLY A 1 0.52 0.94 -0.13
CA GLY A 1 0.41 -0.51 -0.26
C GLY A 1 -0.82 -1.06 0.45
N TRP A 2 -1.15 -2.29 0.20
CA TRP A 2 -2.10 -3.08 1.00
C TRP A 2 -1.58 -3.19 2.44
N HIS A 3 -2.42 -2.88 3.43
CA HIS A 3 -1.94 -2.58 4.78
C HIS A 3 -2.57 -3.51 5.82
N THR A 4 -1.79 -4.45 6.33
CA THR A 4 -2.23 -5.44 7.30
C THR A 4 -1.84 -5.09 8.73
N ASN A 5 -0.67 -4.47 8.93
CA ASN A 5 -0.13 -4.22 10.27
C ASN A 5 0.36 -2.77 10.42
N GLY A 6 -0.29 -2.03 11.33
CA GLY A 6 -0.02 -0.60 11.54
C GLY A 6 1.37 -0.25 12.07
N LEU A 7 2.16 -1.21 12.52
CA LEU A 7 3.51 -1.03 13.04
C LEU A 7 4.57 -1.66 12.12
N ILE A 8 4.35 -2.91 11.72
CA ILE A 8 5.33 -3.67 10.94
C ILE A 8 5.47 -3.09 9.53
N ASP A 9 4.36 -2.82 8.83
CA ASP A 9 4.40 -2.37 7.44
C ASP A 9 5.18 -1.05 7.26
N PRO A 10 4.96 0.02 8.07
CA PRO A 10 5.80 1.23 8.00
C PRO A 10 7.26 0.97 8.33
N SER A 11 7.53 0.17 9.39
CA SER A 11 8.89 -0.12 9.83
C SER A 11 9.68 -0.88 8.76
N THR A 12 9.04 -1.80 8.06
CA THR A 12 9.70 -2.60 7.01
C THR A 12 9.96 -1.76 5.75
N ILE A 13 9.02 -0.90 5.38
CA ILE A 13 9.28 0.07 4.29
C ILE A 13 10.45 0.97 4.69
N PHE A 14 10.53 1.42 5.95
CA PHE A 14 11.62 2.27 6.42
C PHE A 14 13.00 1.62 6.27
N VAL A 15 13.15 0.34 6.63
CA VAL A 15 14.45 -0.35 6.53
C VAL A 15 14.81 -0.80 5.11
N THR A 16 13.84 -0.91 4.20
CA THR A 16 14.09 -1.32 2.81
C THR A 16 14.33 -0.15 1.86
N GLN A 17 14.20 1.10 2.34
CA GLN A 17 14.42 2.31 1.55
C GLN A 17 15.76 2.97 1.86
N PRO A 18 16.50 3.43 0.83
CA PRO A 18 17.76 4.16 1.02
C PRO A 18 17.56 5.61 1.47
N LYS A 19 16.35 6.18 1.32
CA LYS A 19 16.02 7.56 1.67
C LYS A 19 15.33 7.64 3.02
N MET A 20 15.55 8.73 3.75
CA MET A 20 14.75 9.04 4.93
C MET A 20 13.29 9.21 4.51
N LEU A 21 12.38 8.55 5.23
CA LEU A 21 10.95 8.60 4.96
C LEU A 21 10.22 9.46 6.01
N VAL A 22 9.26 10.22 5.54
CA VAL A 22 8.27 10.90 6.37
C VAL A 22 6.96 10.13 6.28
N PHE A 23 6.32 9.85 7.41
CA PHE A 23 5.11 9.04 7.46
C PHE A 23 3.90 9.84 7.92
N GLY A 24 2.74 9.56 7.34
CA GLY A 24 1.47 9.93 7.95
C GLY A 24 1.10 8.93 9.04
N GLY A 25 1.23 9.31 10.31
CA GLY A 25 0.92 8.48 11.46
C GLY A 25 -0.42 8.83 12.11
N ARG A 26 -1.00 7.88 12.87
CA ARG A 26 -2.22 8.12 13.63
C ARG A 26 -1.98 9.20 14.69
N HIS A 27 -2.84 10.21 14.77
CA HIS A 27 -2.74 11.30 15.73
C HIS A 27 -2.71 10.77 17.18
N ASP A 28 -3.56 9.80 17.52
CA ASP A 28 -3.64 9.23 18.87
C ASP A 28 -2.39 8.44 19.31
N LEU A 29 -1.57 7.97 18.36
CA LEU A 29 -0.29 7.33 18.66
C LEU A 29 0.83 8.37 18.85
N ILE A 30 0.83 9.42 18.03
CA ILE A 30 1.84 10.49 18.09
C ILE A 30 1.70 11.33 19.35
N THR A 31 0.50 11.42 19.93
CA THR A 31 0.24 12.15 21.17
C THR A 31 0.54 11.35 22.44
N ARG A 32 0.91 10.07 22.35
CA ARG A 32 1.25 9.25 23.55
C ARG A 32 2.64 9.63 24.12
N PRO A 33 2.79 9.63 25.46
CA PRO A 33 4.00 10.16 26.11
C PRO A 33 5.31 9.44 25.72
N ILE A 34 5.26 8.15 25.42
CA ILE A 34 6.44 7.33 25.08
C ILE A 34 6.57 7.18 23.57
N ILE A 35 5.47 6.84 22.89
CA ILE A 35 5.46 6.54 21.45
C ILE A 35 5.59 7.83 20.63
N GLY A 36 4.99 8.93 21.08
CA GLY A 36 4.97 10.22 20.38
C GLY A 36 6.35 10.77 20.05
N PRO A 37 7.24 10.93 21.04
CA PRO A 37 8.62 11.39 20.78
C PRO A 37 9.37 10.49 19.78
N ILE A 38 9.27 9.16 19.93
CA ILE A 38 9.92 8.20 19.01
C ILE A 38 9.35 8.32 17.60
N ALA A 39 8.03 8.39 17.47
CA ALA A 39 7.35 8.55 16.19
C ALA A 39 7.73 9.90 15.52
N SER A 40 7.79 10.97 16.29
CA SER A 40 8.20 12.30 15.79
C SER A 40 9.64 12.31 15.31
N LEU A 41 10.56 11.69 16.06
CA LEU A 41 11.96 11.54 15.66
C LEU A 41 12.10 10.68 14.38
N SER A 42 11.18 9.74 14.16
CA SER A 42 11.12 8.92 12.95
C SER A 42 10.42 9.62 11.78
N GLY A 43 10.10 10.93 11.88
CA GLY A 43 9.45 11.70 10.82
C GLY A 43 7.94 11.48 10.70
N ALA A 44 7.26 10.91 11.71
CA ALA A 44 5.83 10.71 11.66
C ALA A 44 5.05 12.03 11.80
N GLN A 45 4.15 12.31 10.86
CA GLN A 45 3.26 13.46 10.86
C GLN A 45 1.85 13.04 11.28
N PRO A 46 1.18 13.80 12.17
CA PRO A 46 -0.13 13.43 12.70
C PRO A 46 -1.22 13.53 11.62
N VAL A 47 -1.96 12.46 11.43
CA VAL A 47 -3.15 12.40 10.56
C VAL A 47 -4.37 12.05 11.41
N LEU A 48 -5.38 12.93 11.40
CA LEU A 48 -6.68 12.67 12.01
C LEU A 48 -7.56 11.87 11.04
N ARG A 49 -8.01 10.70 11.49
CA ARG A 49 -8.94 9.86 10.73
C ARG A 49 -10.38 10.31 10.95
N GLN A 50 -11.24 10.09 9.96
CA GLN A 50 -12.69 10.38 10.09
C GLN A 50 -13.32 9.70 11.33
N ALA A 51 -12.88 8.48 11.66
CA ALA A 51 -13.35 7.79 12.85
C ALA A 51 -12.94 8.47 14.17
N GLU A 52 -11.82 9.19 14.19
CA GLU A 52 -11.36 9.97 15.36
C GLU A 52 -12.15 11.27 15.46
N LEU A 53 -12.44 11.92 14.33
CA LEU A 53 -13.31 13.11 14.27
C LEU A 53 -14.75 12.77 14.73
N ALA A 54 -15.28 11.64 14.30
CA ALA A 54 -16.63 11.18 14.71
C ALA A 54 -16.73 10.83 16.20
N ARG A 55 -15.61 10.52 16.86
CA ARG A 55 -15.54 10.26 18.31
C ARG A 55 -15.33 11.52 19.16
N GLY A 56 -15.39 12.71 18.56
CA GLY A 56 -15.26 13.98 19.29
C GLY A 56 -13.82 14.42 19.55
N GLY A 57 -12.84 13.86 18.86
CA GLY A 57 -11.41 14.20 19.03
C GLY A 57 -11.01 15.60 18.55
N ALA A 58 -11.84 16.26 17.73
CA ALA A 58 -11.74 17.67 17.32
C ALA A 58 -13.04 18.10 16.66
N SER A 59 -13.34 19.41 16.58
CA SER A 59 -14.39 19.90 15.68
C SER A 59 -14.04 19.54 14.24
N SER A 60 -15.05 19.38 13.39
CA SER A 60 -14.82 19.03 11.96
C SER A 60 -13.89 20.04 11.26
N GLU A 61 -14.00 21.32 11.63
CA GLU A 61 -13.17 22.40 11.10
C GLU A 61 -11.71 22.32 11.59
N ALA A 62 -11.49 22.11 12.89
CA ALA A 62 -10.16 21.91 13.44
C ALA A 62 -9.47 20.67 12.84
N GLY A 63 -10.22 19.58 12.64
CA GLY A 63 -9.73 18.37 11.99
C GLY A 63 -9.33 18.58 10.53
N LEU A 64 -10.10 19.36 9.78
CA LEU A 64 -9.75 19.73 8.41
C LEU A 64 -8.49 20.59 8.35
N ARG A 65 -8.32 21.54 9.28
CA ARG A 65 -7.11 22.39 9.37
C ARG A 65 -5.86 21.56 9.72
N ILE A 66 -5.95 20.63 10.68
CA ILE A 66 -4.84 19.75 11.05
C ILE A 66 -4.45 18.87 9.87
N ASN A 67 -5.42 18.25 9.21
CA ASN A 67 -5.16 17.41 8.06
C ASN A 67 -4.59 18.21 6.87
N GLY A 68 -5.09 19.40 6.60
CA GLY A 68 -4.55 20.29 5.58
C GLY A 68 -3.09 20.66 5.84
N LYS A 69 -2.75 21.05 7.07
CA LYS A 69 -1.37 21.33 7.46
C LYS A 69 -0.45 20.11 7.30
N THR A 70 -0.91 18.94 7.75
CA THR A 70 -0.14 17.69 7.58
C THR A 70 0.07 17.36 6.10
N MET A 71 -0.95 17.48 5.28
CA MET A 71 -0.84 17.20 3.83
C MET A 71 0.11 18.17 3.15
N LEU A 72 0.10 19.45 3.54
CA LEU A 72 1.04 20.45 3.02
C LEU A 72 2.48 20.11 3.43
N THR A 73 2.71 19.78 4.70
CA THR A 73 4.04 19.37 5.19
C THR A 73 4.55 18.15 4.43
N LEU A 74 3.70 17.14 4.21
CA LEU A 74 4.08 15.97 3.40
C LEU A 74 4.39 16.35 1.94
N ALA A 75 3.59 17.23 1.35
CA ALA A 75 3.81 17.72 0.01
C ALA A 75 5.13 18.47 -0.14
N GLU A 76 5.46 19.34 0.80
CA GLU A 76 6.75 20.05 0.85
C GLU A 76 7.93 19.07 1.00
N CYS A 77 7.84 18.08 1.90
CA CYS A 77 8.86 17.05 2.05
C CYS A 77 9.08 16.27 0.72
N ILE A 78 8.01 15.86 0.07
CA ILE A 78 8.08 15.15 -1.21
C ILE A 78 8.72 16.04 -2.29
N ALA A 79 8.29 17.29 -2.42
CA ALA A 79 8.82 18.24 -3.41
C ALA A 79 10.33 18.48 -3.24
N HIS A 80 10.83 18.44 -2.01
CA HIS A 80 12.27 18.59 -1.70
C HIS A 80 13.04 17.25 -1.74
N GLY A 81 12.46 16.19 -2.28
CA GLY A 81 13.13 14.91 -2.53
C GLY A 81 13.16 13.93 -1.35
N HIS A 82 12.45 14.23 -0.26
CA HIS A 82 12.25 13.24 0.82
C HIS A 82 11.24 12.17 0.40
N GLY A 83 11.47 10.93 0.84
CA GLY A 83 10.49 9.87 0.65
C GLY A 83 9.28 10.06 1.58
N THR A 84 8.09 9.69 1.11
CA THR A 84 6.89 9.66 1.95
C THR A 84 6.14 8.36 1.71
N ALA A 85 5.87 7.61 2.79
CA ALA A 85 5.09 6.38 2.71
C ALA A 85 3.68 6.62 3.25
N LEU A 86 2.69 6.33 2.42
CA LEU A 86 1.27 6.45 2.76
C LEU A 86 0.52 5.17 2.38
N PHE A 87 -0.39 4.76 3.25
CA PHE A 87 -1.28 3.63 3.01
C PHE A 87 -2.63 4.17 2.54
N PRO A 88 -2.92 4.07 1.23
CA PRO A 88 -4.05 4.79 0.64
C PRO A 88 -5.42 4.26 1.07
N GLU A 89 -5.51 3.09 1.67
CA GLU A 89 -6.75 2.56 2.25
C GLU A 89 -7.14 3.27 3.56
N GLY A 90 -6.18 3.87 4.24
CA GLY A 90 -6.39 4.65 5.47
C GLY A 90 -6.74 3.82 6.70
N THR A 91 -6.64 2.51 6.63
CA THR A 91 -6.85 1.57 7.74
C THR A 91 -6.11 0.26 7.47
N SER A 92 -5.67 -0.42 8.53
CA SER A 92 -5.20 -1.80 8.43
C SER A 92 -6.40 -2.74 8.43
N HIS A 93 -6.31 -3.84 7.69
CA HIS A 93 -7.33 -4.88 7.63
C HIS A 93 -6.74 -6.22 7.19
N GLU A 94 -7.49 -7.29 7.37
CA GLU A 94 -7.11 -8.66 6.99
C GLU A 94 -7.92 -9.19 5.80
N ASP A 95 -8.57 -8.30 5.04
CA ASP A 95 -9.31 -8.72 3.84
C ASP A 95 -8.32 -9.22 2.78
N SER A 96 -8.69 -10.25 2.05
CA SER A 96 -7.92 -10.79 0.92
C SER A 96 -7.98 -9.90 -0.33
N LYS A 97 -8.69 -8.77 -0.25
CA LYS A 97 -8.92 -7.83 -1.34
C LYS A 97 -8.67 -6.39 -0.88
N MET A 98 -8.08 -5.59 -1.73
CA MET A 98 -7.83 -4.19 -1.47
C MET A 98 -9.15 -3.41 -1.33
N ARG A 99 -9.26 -2.61 -0.26
CA ARG A 99 -10.38 -1.71 -0.01
C ARG A 99 -10.34 -0.49 -0.91
N ARG A 100 -11.34 0.38 -0.77
CA ARG A 100 -11.39 1.65 -1.50
C ARG A 100 -10.25 2.57 -1.07
N LEU A 101 -9.50 3.08 -2.04
CA LEU A 101 -8.43 4.05 -1.78
C LEU A 101 -9.00 5.41 -1.40
N ARG A 102 -8.40 6.02 -0.37
CA ARG A 102 -8.70 7.39 0.06
C ARG A 102 -8.00 8.39 -0.85
N ARG A 103 -8.57 9.59 -0.96
CA ARG A 103 -8.06 10.66 -1.83
C ARG A 103 -6.85 11.40 -1.23
N GLY A 104 -6.68 11.39 0.09
CA GLY A 104 -5.64 12.15 0.79
C GLY A 104 -4.24 11.95 0.24
N PRO A 105 -3.73 10.70 0.13
CA PRO A 105 -2.40 10.45 -0.41
C PRO A 105 -2.17 11.01 -1.81
N VAL A 106 -3.19 10.91 -2.68
CA VAL A 106 -3.12 11.42 -4.06
C VAL A 106 -3.09 12.95 -4.07
N ARG A 107 -3.89 13.60 -3.22
CA ARG A 107 -3.88 15.07 -3.08
C ARG A 107 -2.53 15.59 -2.64
N SER A 108 -1.88 14.94 -1.67
CA SER A 108 -0.55 15.33 -1.22
C SER A 108 0.50 15.23 -2.33
N VAL A 109 0.44 14.22 -3.18
CA VAL A 109 1.40 14.07 -4.26
C VAL A 109 1.16 15.09 -5.40
N ILE A 110 -0.10 15.42 -5.70
CA ILE A 110 -0.42 16.50 -6.67
C ILE A 110 0.08 17.85 -6.14
N ALA A 111 -0.12 18.13 -4.84
CA ALA A 111 0.40 19.35 -4.24
C ALA A 111 1.94 19.39 -4.26
N ALA A 112 2.60 18.25 -3.99
CA ALA A 112 4.05 18.13 -4.09
C ALA A 112 4.56 18.42 -5.51
N ASN A 113 3.90 17.88 -6.52
CA ASN A 113 4.25 18.13 -7.92
C ASN A 113 4.06 19.61 -8.30
N SER A 114 3.00 20.25 -7.80
CA SER A 114 2.77 21.69 -7.97
C SER A 114 3.87 22.54 -7.33
N ILE A 115 4.28 22.20 -6.11
CA ILE A 115 5.36 22.90 -5.38
C ILE A 115 6.69 22.68 -6.12
N ALA A 116 6.99 21.46 -6.54
CA ALA A 116 8.22 21.17 -7.28
C ALA A 116 8.29 21.96 -8.59
N HIS A 117 7.19 22.01 -9.35
CA HIS A 117 7.07 22.78 -10.57
C HIS A 117 7.35 24.28 -10.34
N GLU A 118 6.71 24.91 -9.34
CA GLU A 118 6.93 26.35 -9.04
C GLU A 118 8.36 26.65 -8.58
N LYS A 119 9.00 25.70 -7.91
CA LYS A 119 10.39 25.86 -7.43
C LYS A 119 11.45 25.41 -8.45
N GLY A 120 11.07 24.94 -9.62
CA GLY A 120 12.00 24.38 -10.61
C GLY A 120 12.75 23.14 -10.10
N LEU A 121 12.14 22.38 -9.21
CA LEU A 121 12.66 21.12 -8.67
C LEU A 121 12.26 19.93 -9.57
N PRO A 122 12.99 18.80 -9.49
CA PRO A 122 12.62 17.59 -10.21
C PRO A 122 11.22 17.11 -9.85
N GLU A 123 10.50 16.56 -10.83
CA GLU A 123 9.18 15.96 -10.61
C GLU A 123 9.26 14.81 -9.59
N PRO A 124 8.39 14.79 -8.56
CA PRO A 124 8.30 13.68 -7.64
C PRO A 124 7.76 12.43 -8.33
N HIS A 125 8.16 11.26 -7.84
CA HIS A 125 7.68 9.99 -8.35
C HIS A 125 6.73 9.31 -7.36
N LEU A 126 5.64 8.75 -7.87
CA LEU A 126 4.70 7.95 -7.12
C LEU A 126 4.94 6.47 -7.38
N LEU A 127 5.40 5.73 -6.37
CA LEU A 127 5.73 4.31 -6.45
C LEU A 127 4.65 3.45 -5.78
N PRO A 128 3.99 2.53 -6.49
CA PRO A 128 3.20 1.49 -5.85
C PRO A 128 4.12 0.47 -5.17
N VAL A 129 3.75 0.05 -3.95
CA VAL A 129 4.52 -0.94 -3.18
C VAL A 129 3.60 -2.05 -2.72
N GLY A 130 3.87 -3.28 -3.14
CA GLY A 130 3.24 -4.50 -2.67
C GLY A 130 3.96 -5.03 -1.43
N LEU A 131 3.19 -5.43 -0.42
CA LEU A 131 3.69 -6.04 0.81
C LEU A 131 3.19 -7.47 0.87
N HIS A 132 4.09 -8.42 0.75
CA HIS A 132 3.76 -9.83 0.72
C HIS A 132 4.34 -10.52 1.95
N TYR A 133 3.46 -10.94 2.86
CA TYR A 133 3.81 -11.73 4.03
C TYR A 133 3.27 -13.14 3.85
N ARG A 134 4.08 -14.16 4.16
CA ARG A 134 3.60 -15.54 4.17
C ARG A 134 2.50 -15.72 5.23
N THR A 135 2.74 -15.18 6.42
CA THR A 135 1.76 -15.06 7.51
C THR A 135 1.92 -13.71 8.20
N SER A 136 0.83 -12.99 8.42
CA SER A 136 0.89 -11.63 8.99
C SER A 136 1.06 -11.60 10.51
N TRP A 137 0.91 -12.75 11.19
CA TRP A 137 0.89 -12.85 12.67
C TRP A 137 2.04 -13.71 13.25
N HIS A 138 2.82 -14.39 12.42
CA HIS A 138 3.94 -15.18 12.90
C HIS A 138 5.23 -14.34 13.01
N PHE A 139 5.94 -14.50 14.11
CA PHE A 139 7.29 -13.97 14.27
C PHE A 139 8.24 -14.68 13.31
N ARG A 140 9.14 -13.91 12.67
CA ARG A 140 10.08 -14.40 11.64
C ARG A 140 9.41 -15.05 10.43
N THR A 141 8.29 -14.50 10.00
CA THR A 141 7.67 -14.89 8.73
C THR A 141 8.48 -14.38 7.54
N ASP A 142 8.40 -15.10 6.43
CA ASP A 142 8.95 -14.61 5.16
C ASP A 142 8.14 -13.40 4.70
N ALA A 143 8.86 -12.39 4.20
CA ALA A 143 8.28 -11.20 3.63
C ALA A 143 9.00 -10.81 2.33
N TRP A 144 8.23 -10.34 1.36
CA TRP A 144 8.76 -9.77 0.13
C TRP A 144 8.11 -8.42 -0.13
N PHE A 145 8.95 -7.42 -0.43
CA PHE A 145 8.54 -6.06 -0.77
C PHE A 145 8.74 -5.84 -2.26
N GLU A 146 7.65 -5.62 -2.95
CA GLU A 146 7.61 -5.41 -4.39
C GLU A 146 7.47 -3.93 -4.69
N TYR A 147 8.48 -3.33 -5.32
CA TYR A 147 8.44 -1.97 -5.80
C TYR A 147 8.03 -1.98 -7.28
N GLY A 148 6.88 -1.39 -7.59
CA GLY A 148 6.38 -1.28 -8.94
C GLY A 148 7.02 -0.13 -9.72
N SER A 149 6.70 -0.04 -11.01
CA SER A 149 7.15 1.06 -11.85
C SER A 149 6.57 2.39 -11.38
N PRO A 150 7.32 3.49 -11.46
CA PRO A 150 6.82 4.82 -11.14
C PRO A 150 5.58 5.17 -11.97
N ILE A 151 4.64 5.85 -11.32
CA ILE A 151 3.48 6.44 -11.97
C ILE A 151 3.85 7.90 -12.28
N SER A 152 3.70 8.31 -13.54
CA SER A 152 3.94 9.68 -13.96
C SER A 152 2.94 10.65 -13.34
N LEU A 153 3.41 11.82 -12.99
CA LEU A 153 2.59 12.92 -12.50
C LEU A 153 2.37 14.01 -13.55
N ASP A 154 2.69 13.72 -14.81
CA ASP A 154 2.51 14.65 -15.93
C ASP A 154 1.12 15.31 -15.90
N GLY A 155 1.10 16.65 -15.88
CA GLY A 155 -0.12 17.44 -15.79
C GLY A 155 -0.94 17.24 -14.49
N ALA A 156 -0.44 16.51 -13.50
CA ALA A 156 -1.06 16.40 -12.18
C ALA A 156 -0.60 17.56 -11.28
N ILE A 157 -1.00 18.77 -11.63
CA ILE A 157 -0.68 20.02 -10.94
C ILE A 157 -1.95 20.86 -10.70
N HIS A 158 -1.88 21.77 -9.75
CA HIS A 158 -2.94 22.76 -9.50
C HIS A 158 -2.93 23.87 -10.57
N PRO A 159 -4.06 24.56 -10.78
CA PRO A 159 -4.11 25.82 -11.54
C PRO A 159 -3.14 26.88 -10.99
N PRO A 160 -2.69 27.88 -11.80
CA PRO A 160 -1.69 28.86 -11.38
C PRO A 160 -2.05 29.61 -10.09
N GLU A 161 -3.31 30.02 -9.93
CA GLU A 161 -3.81 30.73 -8.75
C GLU A 161 -3.72 29.89 -7.48
N ASP A 162 -4.01 28.60 -7.58
CA ASP A 162 -3.95 27.66 -6.46
C ASP A 162 -2.49 27.30 -6.12
N ARG A 163 -1.59 27.25 -7.12
CA ARG A 163 -0.16 27.06 -6.86
C ARG A 163 0.42 28.23 -6.07
N ALA A 164 0.03 29.47 -6.37
CA ALA A 164 0.45 30.65 -5.61
C ALA A 164 0.03 30.54 -4.13
N ARG A 165 -1.17 30.06 -3.86
CA ARG A 165 -1.67 29.83 -2.49
C ARG A 165 -0.90 28.71 -1.77
N LEU A 166 -0.62 27.61 -2.45
CA LEU A 166 0.24 26.54 -1.91
C LEU A 166 1.62 27.07 -1.53
N MET A 167 2.22 27.91 -2.39
CA MET A 167 3.52 28.55 -2.12
C MET A 167 3.46 29.53 -0.95
N ALA A 168 2.30 30.14 -0.65
CA ALA A 168 2.06 30.95 0.53
C ALA A 168 1.80 30.12 1.82
N GLY A 169 1.86 28.80 1.75
CA GLY A 169 1.65 27.91 2.91
C GLY A 169 0.19 27.58 3.18
N GLU A 170 -0.71 27.84 2.24
CA GLU A 170 -2.12 27.50 2.34
C GLU A 170 -2.39 26.14 1.68
N TRP A 171 -3.10 25.23 2.39
CA TRP A 171 -3.57 24.01 1.78
C TRP A 171 -4.70 24.28 0.80
N VAL A 172 -4.55 23.84 -0.44
CA VAL A 172 -5.55 23.95 -1.49
C VAL A 172 -5.91 22.56 -2.00
N GLU A 173 -7.20 22.32 -2.22
CA GLU A 173 -7.67 21.04 -2.75
C GLU A 173 -7.33 20.90 -4.23
N ALA A 174 -6.73 19.78 -4.59
CA ALA A 174 -6.42 19.46 -5.98
C ALA A 174 -7.70 19.23 -6.81
N PRO A 175 -7.66 19.50 -8.13
CA PRO A 175 -8.80 19.28 -9.03
C PRO A 175 -9.34 17.85 -8.91
N ALA A 176 -10.64 17.71 -8.63
CA ALA A 176 -11.26 16.43 -8.27
C ALA A 176 -11.13 15.37 -9.36
N GLU A 177 -11.15 15.77 -10.62
CA GLU A 177 -10.96 14.89 -11.77
C GLU A 177 -9.57 14.27 -11.77
N ARG A 178 -8.52 15.07 -11.61
CA ARG A 178 -7.12 14.60 -11.55
C ARG A 178 -6.88 13.69 -10.36
N VAL A 179 -7.46 14.03 -9.19
CA VAL A 179 -7.41 13.18 -8.00
C VAL A 179 -8.04 11.82 -8.27
N ASN A 180 -9.19 11.77 -8.94
CA ASN A 180 -9.86 10.52 -9.25
C ASN A 180 -9.06 9.69 -10.27
N GLN A 181 -8.59 10.30 -11.37
CA GLN A 181 -7.78 9.64 -12.40
C GLN A 181 -6.52 9.01 -11.79
N LEU A 182 -5.74 9.79 -11.03
CA LEU A 182 -4.51 9.29 -10.41
C LEU A 182 -4.79 8.23 -9.33
N ARG A 183 -5.87 8.37 -8.55
CA ARG A 183 -6.30 7.34 -7.59
C ARG A 183 -6.62 6.02 -8.30
N ASP A 184 -7.31 6.08 -9.41
CA ASP A 184 -7.72 4.89 -10.15
C ASP A 184 -6.52 4.23 -10.84
N GLU A 185 -5.54 5.02 -11.30
CA GLU A 185 -4.26 4.50 -11.78
C GLU A 185 -3.45 3.84 -10.66
N VAL A 186 -3.33 4.49 -9.49
CA VAL A 186 -2.69 3.88 -8.31
C VAL A 186 -3.36 2.56 -7.96
N ARG A 187 -4.70 2.49 -8.01
CA ARG A 187 -5.43 1.25 -7.77
C ARG A 187 -5.09 0.18 -8.79
N ALA A 188 -5.07 0.52 -10.07
CA ALA A 188 -4.78 -0.41 -11.15
C ALA A 188 -3.36 -1.00 -11.02
N ARG A 189 -2.38 -0.19 -10.59
CA ARG A 189 -0.99 -0.63 -10.36
C ARG A 189 -0.81 -1.42 -9.08
N LEU A 190 -1.55 -1.11 -8.01
CA LEU A 190 -1.45 -1.82 -6.74
C LEU A 190 -2.22 -3.14 -6.71
N ALA A 191 -3.38 -3.24 -7.37
CA ALA A 191 -4.23 -4.43 -7.29
C ALA A 191 -3.48 -5.73 -7.67
N PRO A 192 -2.70 -5.78 -8.75
CA PRO A 192 -1.92 -6.97 -9.09
C PRO A 192 -0.88 -7.35 -8.03
N MET A 193 -0.41 -6.39 -7.23
CA MET A 193 0.60 -6.55 -6.19
C MET A 193 -0.01 -6.86 -4.81
N THR A 194 -1.26 -7.27 -4.75
CA THR A 194 -1.98 -7.68 -3.54
C THR A 194 -2.54 -9.09 -3.74
N PRO A 195 -3.05 -9.77 -2.70
CA PRO A 195 -3.75 -11.03 -2.87
C PRO A 195 -4.88 -10.94 -3.91
N ASP A 196 -5.66 -9.87 -3.87
CA ASP A 196 -6.76 -9.55 -4.81
C ASP A 196 -7.67 -10.77 -5.08
N SER A 197 -7.98 -11.54 -4.05
CA SER A 197 -8.85 -12.72 -4.10
C SER A 197 -10.19 -12.44 -3.43
N SER A 198 -11.21 -13.22 -3.76
CA SER A 198 -12.53 -13.12 -3.11
C SER A 198 -12.47 -13.65 -1.68
N THR A 199 -11.62 -14.64 -1.43
CA THR A 199 -11.40 -15.26 -0.12
C THR A 199 -9.94 -15.65 0.08
N TRP A 200 -9.51 -15.82 1.32
CA TRP A 200 -8.20 -16.37 1.63
C TRP A 200 -8.00 -17.82 1.17
N ASP A 201 -9.08 -18.60 1.07
CA ASP A 201 -9.02 -19.95 0.54
C ASP A 201 -8.68 -19.95 -0.95
N GLU A 202 -9.28 -19.04 -1.72
CA GLU A 202 -8.95 -18.85 -3.11
C GLU A 202 -7.48 -18.43 -3.30
N HIS A 203 -7.00 -17.51 -2.48
CA HIS A 203 -5.60 -17.08 -2.50
C HIS A 203 -4.65 -18.27 -2.22
N ARG A 204 -4.93 -19.05 -1.17
CA ARG A 204 -4.14 -20.24 -0.84
C ARG A 204 -4.19 -21.31 -1.96
N CYS A 205 -5.32 -21.45 -2.61
CA CYS A 205 -5.46 -22.35 -3.75
C CYS A 205 -4.48 -21.98 -4.89
N TRP A 206 -4.33 -20.72 -5.21
CA TRP A 206 -3.38 -20.28 -6.24
C TRP A 206 -1.93 -20.61 -5.87
N HIS A 207 -1.56 -20.47 -4.61
CA HIS A 207 -0.25 -20.88 -4.11
C HIS A 207 -0.04 -22.40 -4.27
N ILE A 208 -1.01 -23.22 -3.90
CA ILE A 208 -0.93 -24.69 -4.07
C ILE A 208 -0.78 -25.07 -5.53
N LEU A 209 -1.58 -24.49 -6.42
CA LEU A 209 -1.47 -24.74 -7.86
C LEU A 209 -0.12 -24.28 -8.43
N GLY A 210 0.42 -23.18 -7.93
CA GLY A 210 1.76 -22.71 -8.28
C GLY A 210 2.87 -23.70 -7.92
N HIS A 211 2.84 -24.25 -6.70
CA HIS A 211 3.75 -25.31 -6.26
C HIS A 211 3.59 -26.57 -7.11
N LEU A 212 2.38 -27.09 -7.26
CA LEU A 212 2.11 -28.30 -8.04
C LEU A 212 2.57 -28.17 -9.50
N ARG A 213 2.32 -27.02 -10.13
CA ARG A 213 2.78 -26.74 -11.51
C ARG A 213 4.30 -26.72 -11.60
N THR A 214 4.98 -26.20 -10.61
CA THR A 214 6.44 -26.11 -10.57
C THR A 214 7.05 -27.49 -10.34
N LEU A 215 6.49 -28.28 -9.43
CA LEU A 215 6.90 -29.67 -9.19
C LEU A 215 6.70 -30.55 -10.43
N ALA A 216 5.56 -30.40 -11.13
CA ALA A 216 5.30 -31.14 -12.38
C ALA A 216 6.34 -30.86 -13.47
N LYS A 217 7.07 -29.75 -13.40
CA LYS A 217 8.19 -29.40 -14.28
C LYS A 217 9.56 -29.87 -13.75
N GLY A 218 9.59 -30.59 -12.63
CA GLY A 218 10.81 -31.04 -11.97
C GLY A 218 11.60 -29.93 -11.27
N ASN A 219 10.94 -28.83 -10.90
CA ASN A 219 11.53 -27.68 -10.21
C ASN A 219 10.86 -27.45 -8.87
N HIS A 220 11.48 -26.59 -8.04
CA HIS A 220 10.97 -26.14 -6.73
C HIS A 220 10.95 -24.62 -6.65
N LEU A 221 10.08 -24.08 -5.80
CA LEU A 221 10.02 -22.65 -5.50
C LEU A 221 10.94 -22.37 -4.29
N GLY A 222 12.10 -21.73 -4.54
CA GLY A 222 13.16 -21.55 -3.55
C GLY A 222 12.97 -20.33 -2.64
N SER A 223 11.99 -19.46 -2.92
CA SER A 223 11.77 -18.23 -2.17
C SER A 223 10.32 -17.82 -2.11
N TRP A 224 9.96 -17.05 -1.07
CA TRP A 224 8.61 -16.47 -0.96
C TRP A 224 8.23 -15.59 -2.17
N ARG A 225 9.21 -14.88 -2.74
CA ARG A 225 9.01 -14.12 -3.98
C ARG A 225 8.55 -15.03 -5.12
N GLU A 226 9.22 -16.15 -5.34
CA GLU A 226 8.87 -17.10 -6.41
C GLU A 226 7.49 -17.71 -6.18
N GLU A 227 7.14 -18.04 -4.95
CA GLU A 227 5.81 -18.54 -4.61
C GLU A 227 4.70 -17.52 -4.91
N VAL A 228 4.91 -16.24 -4.54
CA VAL A 228 3.95 -15.16 -4.85
C VAL A 228 3.81 -14.96 -6.35
N LEU A 229 4.92 -14.98 -7.09
CA LEU A 229 4.87 -14.82 -8.56
C LEU A 229 4.17 -16.01 -9.23
N ALA A 230 4.47 -17.23 -8.82
CA ALA A 230 3.80 -18.43 -9.33
C ALA A 230 2.29 -18.42 -9.04
N ALA A 231 1.89 -18.03 -7.83
CA ALA A 231 0.48 -17.89 -7.46
C ALA A 231 -0.22 -16.79 -8.28
N ARG A 232 0.48 -15.69 -8.58
CA ARG A 232 -0.03 -14.59 -9.42
C ARG A 232 -0.28 -15.06 -10.86
N GLU A 233 0.65 -15.82 -11.44
CA GLU A 233 0.46 -16.40 -12.77
C GLU A 233 -0.76 -17.32 -12.81
N ILE A 234 -0.92 -18.20 -11.83
CA ILE A 234 -2.10 -19.08 -11.69
C ILE A 234 -3.39 -18.23 -11.62
N ARG A 235 -3.40 -17.20 -10.77
CA ARG A 235 -4.54 -16.28 -10.64
C ARG A 235 -4.92 -15.68 -12.00
N ASP A 236 -3.95 -15.15 -12.70
CA ASP A 236 -4.16 -14.41 -13.94
C ASP A 236 -4.61 -15.36 -15.08
N GLU A 237 -4.08 -16.59 -15.14
CA GLU A 237 -4.52 -17.61 -16.06
C GLU A 237 -5.95 -18.11 -15.76
N ILE A 238 -6.32 -18.29 -14.49
CA ILE A 238 -7.69 -18.66 -14.09
C ILE A 238 -8.67 -17.55 -14.50
N ARG A 239 -8.31 -16.28 -14.27
CA ARG A 239 -9.11 -15.12 -14.70
C ARG A 239 -9.19 -14.99 -16.21
N GLY A 240 -8.16 -15.42 -16.92
CA GLY A 240 -8.13 -15.54 -18.39
C GLY A 240 -8.93 -16.72 -18.94
N GLY A 241 -9.53 -17.56 -18.08
CA GLY A 241 -10.38 -18.69 -18.50
C GLY A 241 -9.62 -19.98 -18.81
N ASN A 242 -8.43 -20.19 -18.23
CA ASN A 242 -7.68 -21.45 -18.40
C ASN A 242 -8.47 -22.62 -17.81
N GLN A 243 -9.12 -23.40 -18.69
CA GLN A 243 -10.03 -24.48 -18.31
C GLN A 243 -9.34 -25.59 -17.51
N ALA A 244 -8.08 -25.88 -17.80
CA ALA A 244 -7.33 -26.91 -17.07
C ALA A 244 -7.15 -26.54 -15.60
N LEU A 245 -6.79 -25.27 -15.32
CA LEU A 245 -6.66 -24.75 -13.95
C LEU A 245 -8.01 -24.63 -13.26
N LEU A 246 -9.06 -24.20 -13.97
CA LEU A 246 -10.42 -24.14 -13.43
C LEU A 246 -10.91 -25.53 -12.97
N ASN A 247 -10.63 -26.58 -13.72
CA ASN A 247 -10.98 -27.96 -13.35
C ASN A 247 -10.26 -28.44 -12.08
N LEU A 248 -9.01 -27.99 -11.86
CA LEU A 248 -8.22 -28.34 -10.68
C LEU A 248 -8.55 -27.49 -9.45
N GLN A 249 -9.24 -26.36 -9.62
CA GLN A 249 -9.43 -25.36 -8.56
C GLN A 249 -10.17 -25.93 -7.35
N GLN A 250 -11.15 -26.82 -7.55
CA GLN A 250 -11.89 -27.40 -6.44
C GLN A 250 -11.01 -28.29 -5.56
N ASP A 251 -10.22 -29.17 -6.16
CA ASP A 251 -9.34 -30.10 -5.45
C ASP A 251 -8.20 -29.34 -4.77
N ALA A 252 -7.62 -28.36 -5.45
CA ALA A 252 -6.59 -27.48 -4.87
C ALA A 252 -7.12 -26.66 -3.69
N ASN A 253 -8.36 -26.18 -3.74
CA ASN A 253 -9.02 -25.53 -2.60
C ASN A 253 -9.17 -26.46 -1.40
N GLN A 254 -9.57 -27.70 -1.62
CA GLN A 254 -9.69 -28.69 -0.54
C GLN A 254 -8.34 -29.01 0.08
N LEU A 255 -7.30 -29.17 -0.76
CA LEU A 255 -5.93 -29.41 -0.30
C LEU A 255 -5.42 -28.20 0.50
N ALA A 256 -5.60 -26.97 0.00
CA ALA A 256 -5.22 -25.74 0.67
C ALA A 256 -5.85 -25.62 2.06
N LYS A 257 -7.13 -25.95 2.19
CA LYS A 257 -7.84 -25.96 3.49
C LYS A 257 -7.26 -26.98 4.45
N LYS A 258 -6.97 -28.20 3.99
CA LYS A 258 -6.37 -29.27 4.82
C LYS A 258 -4.98 -28.88 5.32
N LEU A 259 -4.13 -28.37 4.43
CA LEU A 259 -2.79 -27.89 4.80
C LEU A 259 -2.88 -26.74 5.80
N HIS A 260 -3.72 -25.76 5.56
CA HIS A 260 -3.91 -24.63 6.46
C HIS A 260 -4.40 -25.06 7.85
N ALA A 261 -5.36 -25.99 7.92
CA ALA A 261 -5.84 -26.56 9.19
C ALA A 261 -4.72 -27.30 9.94
N ALA A 262 -3.79 -27.95 9.22
CA ALA A 262 -2.61 -28.60 9.79
C ALA A 262 -1.44 -27.62 10.08
N LYS A 263 -1.63 -26.30 9.86
CA LYS A 263 -0.58 -25.27 9.94
C LYS A 263 0.59 -25.47 8.97
N LEU A 264 0.29 -26.07 7.83
CA LEU A 264 1.20 -26.30 6.70
C LEU A 264 0.87 -25.36 5.54
N ASP A 265 1.79 -25.27 4.60
CA ASP A 265 1.64 -24.49 3.36
C ASP A 265 2.19 -25.24 2.14
N GLY A 266 2.29 -24.60 0.98
CA GLY A 266 2.73 -25.21 -0.27
C GLY A 266 4.12 -25.85 -0.21
N ARG A 267 5.01 -25.38 0.66
CA ARG A 267 6.35 -25.98 0.85
C ARG A 267 6.30 -27.42 1.33
N SER A 268 5.23 -27.80 2.00
CA SER A 268 5.03 -29.18 2.44
C SER A 268 4.79 -30.16 1.28
N LEU A 269 4.59 -29.66 0.05
CA LEU A 269 4.50 -30.47 -1.16
C LEU A 269 5.86 -30.74 -1.79
N ASP A 270 6.90 -30.02 -1.37
CA ASP A 270 8.27 -30.14 -1.87
C ASP A 270 9.08 -31.21 -1.10
N ALA A 271 8.50 -31.83 -0.08
CA ALA A 271 9.14 -32.79 0.81
C ALA A 271 9.13 -34.25 0.29
#